data_4f78150f06e7554968af69e444abccd5
#
_entry.id   4f78150f06e7554968af69e444abccd5
#
_cell.length_a   1.000
_cell.length_b   1.000
_cell.length_c   1.000
_cell.angle_alpha   90.00
_cell.angle_beta   90.00
_cell.angle_gamma   90.00
#
_symmetry.space_group_name_H-M   'P 1'
#
loop_
_entity.id
_entity.type
_entity.pdbx_description
1 polymer ?
#
loop_
_entity_poly.entity_id
_entity_poly.type
_entity_poly.pdbx_seq_one_letter_code
_entity_poly.pdbx_strand_id
1 'polypeptide(L)'
;SQSDELAVIDALQTVKDPEIPVNIYDLGLIYDIIRHPTGDVDITMSLTAPGCPVAGELPGQVAEAVAAVESVGKVAVSLVWDPPWTTERMSEDARLALDF
;
A
#
# COMPACT_ATOMS: atom_id res chain seq x y z
N SER A 1 -14.67 -3.99 11.15
CA SER A 1 -14.35 -5.26 11.81
C SER A 1 -12.95 -5.72 11.41
N GLN A 2 -12.41 -6.67 12.16
CA GLN A 2 -11.09 -7.21 11.85
C GLN A 2 -11.04 -7.89 10.48
N SER A 3 -12.12 -8.53 10.07
CA SER A 3 -12.17 -9.20 8.78
C SER A 3 -12.09 -8.20 7.62
N ASP A 4 -12.68 -7.03 7.76
CA ASP A 4 -12.59 -5.98 6.75
C ASP A 4 -11.18 -5.43 6.66
N GLU A 5 -10.52 -5.26 7.80
CA GLU A 5 -9.15 -4.79 7.83
C GLU A 5 -8.20 -5.80 7.17
N LEU A 6 -8.37 -7.09 7.48
CA LEU A 6 -7.57 -8.14 6.88
C LEU A 6 -7.80 -8.22 5.37
N ALA A 7 -9.04 -8.03 4.93
CA ALA A 7 -9.35 -8.04 3.50
C ALA A 7 -8.66 -6.88 2.77
N VAL A 8 -8.60 -5.71 3.39
CA VAL A 8 -7.88 -4.56 2.82
C VAL A 8 -6.39 -4.84 2.75
N ILE A 9 -5.82 -5.41 3.82
CA ILE A 9 -4.40 -5.77 3.84
C ILE A 9 -4.09 -6.82 2.77
N ASP A 10 -4.93 -7.84 2.64
CA ASP A 10 -4.76 -8.85 1.60
C ASP A 10 -4.78 -8.24 0.21
N ALA A 11 -5.69 -7.29 -0.01
CA ALA A 11 -5.76 -6.59 -1.29
C ALA A 11 -4.47 -5.80 -1.57
N LEU A 12 -3.94 -5.12 -0.55
CA LEU A 12 -2.69 -4.38 -0.69
C LEU A 12 -1.51 -5.29 -1.00
N GLN A 13 -1.53 -6.52 -0.48
CA GLN A 13 -0.47 -7.48 -0.74
C GLN A 13 -0.51 -8.07 -2.15
N THR A 14 -1.56 -7.78 -2.93
CA THR A 14 -1.61 -8.18 -4.34
C THR A 14 -0.93 -7.16 -5.25
N VAL A 15 -0.64 -5.97 -4.76
CA VAL A 15 -0.02 -4.90 -5.55
C VAL A 15 1.48 -4.94 -5.34
N LYS A 16 2.24 -5.10 -6.42
CA LYS A 16 3.68 -5.18 -6.37
C LYS A 16 4.32 -3.94 -6.95
N ASP A 17 5.46 -3.53 -6.37
CA ASP A 17 6.28 -2.48 -6.93
C ASP A 17 6.85 -2.99 -8.27
N PRO A 18 6.81 -2.20 -9.35
CA PRO A 18 7.29 -2.67 -10.64
C PRO A 18 8.80 -2.90 -10.69
N GLU A 19 9.56 -2.27 -9.80
CA GLU A 19 11.01 -2.41 -9.78
C GLU A 19 11.49 -3.45 -8.77
N ILE A 20 10.69 -3.71 -7.74
CA ILE A 20 11.06 -4.62 -6.65
C ILE A 20 10.01 -5.72 -6.56
N PRO A 21 10.38 -7.01 -6.66
CA PRO A 21 9.41 -8.10 -6.71
C PRO A 21 8.82 -8.45 -5.33
N VAL A 22 8.39 -7.43 -4.61
CA VAL A 22 7.75 -7.57 -3.30
C VAL A 22 6.52 -6.66 -3.29
N ASN A 23 5.43 -7.12 -2.64
CA ASN A 23 4.23 -6.31 -2.58
C ASN A 23 4.45 -5.03 -1.77
N ILE A 24 3.65 -4.01 -2.07
CA ILE A 24 3.84 -2.68 -1.48
C ILE A 24 3.55 -2.63 0.01
N TYR A 25 2.72 -3.53 0.53
CA TYR A 25 2.44 -3.59 1.96
C TYR A 25 3.68 -4.07 2.73
N ASP A 26 4.31 -5.15 2.29
CA ASP A 26 5.52 -5.68 2.93
C ASP A 26 6.73 -4.76 2.72
N LEU A 27 6.75 -4.01 1.64
CA LEU A 27 7.79 -2.99 1.43
C LEU A 27 7.69 -1.84 2.44
N GLY A 28 6.54 -1.70 3.12
CA GLY A 28 6.36 -0.61 4.07
C GLY A 28 5.99 0.70 3.42
N LEU A 29 5.44 0.65 2.21
CA LEU A 29 5.01 1.87 1.50
C LEU A 29 3.68 2.40 2.02
N ILE A 30 2.89 1.57 2.69
CA ILE A 30 1.61 1.98 3.26
C ILE A 30 1.86 2.51 4.67
N TYR A 31 1.66 3.81 4.86
CA TYR A 31 1.92 4.47 6.13
C TYR A 31 0.71 4.49 7.05
N ASP A 32 -0.49 4.60 6.48
CA ASP A 32 -1.71 4.66 7.29
C ASP A 32 -2.89 4.16 6.47
N ILE A 33 -3.84 3.54 7.17
CA ILE A 33 -5.10 3.07 6.61
C ILE A 33 -6.21 3.51 7.56
N ILE A 34 -7.09 4.39 7.10
CA ILE A 34 -8.20 4.88 7.89
C ILE A 34 -9.50 4.36 7.25
N ARG A 35 -10.26 3.58 8.02
CA ARG A 35 -11.54 3.06 7.57
C ARG A 35 -12.65 3.85 8.23
N HIS A 36 -13.59 4.32 7.42
CA HIS A 36 -14.73 5.08 7.89
C HIS A 36 -15.96 4.19 8.07
N PRO A 37 -16.90 4.55 8.95
CA PRO A 37 -18.13 3.75 9.14
C PRO A 37 -18.96 3.58 7.88
N THR A 38 -18.79 4.47 6.89
CA THR A 38 -19.49 4.39 5.62
C THR A 38 -18.92 3.32 4.69
N GLY A 39 -17.78 2.73 5.02
CA GLY A 39 -17.07 1.79 4.16
C GLY A 39 -15.97 2.45 3.34
N ASP A 40 -15.86 3.75 3.37
CA ASP A 40 -14.80 4.47 2.67
C ASP A 40 -13.45 4.24 3.36
N VAL A 41 -12.38 4.22 2.58
CA VAL A 41 -11.03 3.96 3.07
C VAL A 41 -10.09 5.05 2.57
N ASP A 42 -9.33 5.63 3.49
CA ASP A 42 -8.26 6.57 3.16
C ASP A 42 -6.91 5.87 3.39
N ILE A 43 -6.07 5.89 2.39
CA ILE A 43 -4.74 5.27 2.44
C ILE A 43 -3.69 6.34 2.24
N THR A 44 -2.73 6.39 3.16
CA THR A 44 -1.55 7.25 3.04
C THR A 44 -0.37 6.37 2.72
N MET A 45 0.32 6.66 1.62
CA MET A 45 1.44 5.84 1.16
C MET A 45 2.58 6.69 0.64
N SER A 46 3.72 6.06 0.47
CA SER A 46 4.89 6.66 -0.15
C SER A 46 5.41 5.75 -1.27
N LEU A 47 6.50 6.15 -1.90
CA LEU A 47 7.18 5.37 -2.92
C LEU A 47 8.65 5.22 -2.54
N THR A 48 9.31 4.22 -3.14
CA THR A 48 10.71 3.94 -2.83
C THR A 48 11.65 5.02 -3.31
N ALA A 49 11.27 5.75 -4.36
CA ALA A 49 12.10 6.83 -4.90
C ALA A 49 11.23 7.92 -5.51
N PRO A 50 11.53 9.22 -5.22
CA PRO A 50 10.88 10.32 -5.95
C PRO A 50 11.27 10.27 -7.41
N GLY A 51 10.37 10.65 -8.29
CA GLY A 51 10.63 10.65 -9.71
C GLY A 51 10.53 9.30 -10.39
N CYS A 52 10.06 8.28 -9.68
CA CYS A 52 9.77 7.00 -10.31
C CYS A 52 8.73 7.19 -11.42
N PRO A 53 8.98 6.74 -12.66
CA PRO A 53 8.03 6.97 -13.76
C PRO A 53 6.68 6.31 -13.55
N VAL A 54 6.59 5.34 -12.67
CA VAL A 54 5.32 4.69 -12.33
C VAL A 54 4.65 5.29 -11.09
N ALA A 55 5.19 6.40 -10.58
CA ALA A 55 4.64 7.05 -9.39
C ALA A 55 3.16 7.43 -9.56
N GLY A 56 2.74 7.76 -10.78
CA GLY A 56 1.35 8.09 -11.06
C GLY A 56 0.44 6.88 -11.21
N GLU A 57 1.00 5.69 -11.41
CA GLU A 57 0.24 4.47 -11.62
C GLU A 57 0.03 3.67 -10.34
N LEU A 58 1.03 3.64 -9.47
CA LEU A 58 0.99 2.80 -8.28
C LEU A 58 -0.16 3.17 -7.33
N PRO A 59 -0.39 4.46 -7.03
CA PRO A 59 -1.56 4.82 -6.21
C PRO A 59 -2.88 4.38 -6.83
N GLY A 60 -3.00 4.44 -8.17
CA GLY A 60 -4.19 3.98 -8.87
C GLY A 60 -4.39 2.48 -8.71
N GLN A 61 -3.32 1.70 -8.81
CA GLN A 61 -3.37 0.25 -8.62
C GLN A 61 -3.78 -0.10 -7.19
N VAL A 62 -3.25 0.65 -6.21
CA VAL A 62 -3.62 0.46 -4.81
C VAL A 62 -5.11 0.74 -4.62
N ALA A 63 -5.61 1.84 -5.18
CA ALA A 63 -7.01 2.21 -5.07
C ALA A 63 -7.91 1.14 -5.69
N GLU A 64 -7.54 0.63 -6.87
CA GLU A 64 -8.32 -0.41 -7.54
C GLU A 64 -8.34 -1.71 -6.73
N ALA A 65 -7.20 -2.12 -6.19
CA ALA A 65 -7.10 -3.35 -5.41
C ALA A 65 -7.98 -3.27 -4.16
N VAL A 66 -7.93 -2.15 -3.44
CA VAL A 66 -8.72 -1.98 -2.22
C VAL A 66 -10.20 -1.83 -2.56
N ALA A 67 -10.53 -1.12 -3.64
CA ALA A 67 -11.92 -0.94 -4.07
C ALA A 67 -12.58 -2.24 -4.48
N ALA A 68 -11.80 -3.24 -4.87
CA ALA A 68 -12.32 -4.58 -5.20
C ALA A 68 -12.79 -5.35 -3.97
N VAL A 69 -12.45 -4.92 -2.77
CA VAL A 69 -12.92 -5.53 -1.53
C VAL A 69 -14.41 -5.20 -1.37
N GLU A 70 -15.22 -6.21 -1.18
CA GLU A 70 -16.67 -6.09 -1.20
C GLU A 70 -17.22 -5.09 -0.20
N SER A 71 -16.62 -5.02 0.98
CA SER A 71 -17.09 -4.14 2.05
C SER A 71 -16.59 -2.70 1.92
N VAL A 72 -15.75 -2.41 0.93
CA VAL A 72 -15.14 -1.08 0.75
C VAL A 72 -15.98 -0.24 -0.21
N GLY A 73 -16.24 1.00 0.17
CA GLY A 73 -16.91 1.98 -0.69
C GLY A 73 -15.90 2.74 -1.55
N LYS A 74 -15.67 4.01 -1.21
CA LYS A 74 -14.69 4.83 -1.93
C LYS A 74 -13.31 4.68 -1.34
N VAL A 75 -12.29 4.72 -2.18
CA VAL A 75 -10.90 4.66 -1.77
C VAL A 75 -10.20 5.94 -2.18
N ALA A 76 -9.59 6.62 -1.21
CA ALA A 76 -8.77 7.79 -1.46
C ALA A 76 -7.33 7.45 -1.07
N VAL A 77 -6.39 7.64 -2.00
CA VAL A 77 -4.98 7.37 -1.78
C VAL A 77 -4.23 8.69 -1.81
N SER A 78 -3.51 8.98 -0.74
CA SER A 78 -2.67 10.17 -0.63
C SER A 78 -1.21 9.77 -0.67
N LEU A 79 -0.44 10.39 -1.56
CA LEU A 79 0.99 10.13 -1.68
C LEU A 79 1.75 11.17 -0.87
N VAL A 80 2.63 10.71 0.02
CA VAL A 80 3.45 11.58 0.85
C VAL A 80 4.92 11.18 0.73
N TRP A 81 5.80 12.14 0.95
CA TRP A 81 7.24 11.93 0.88
C TRP A 81 7.92 12.12 2.23
N ASP A 82 7.16 12.46 3.25
CA ASP A 82 7.67 12.68 4.60
C ASP A 82 6.79 11.92 5.60
N PRO A 83 7.36 11.03 6.40
CA PRO A 83 8.78 10.67 6.43
C PRO A 83 9.20 9.89 5.18
N PRO A 84 10.47 10.00 4.76
CA PRO A 84 10.92 9.28 3.58
C PRO A 84 10.94 7.77 3.82
N TRP A 85 10.65 7.01 2.78
CA TRP A 85 10.73 5.56 2.86
C TRP A 85 12.18 5.11 2.99
N THR A 86 12.41 4.13 3.86
CA THR A 86 13.72 3.47 4.00
C THR A 86 13.51 1.97 4.09
N THR A 87 14.59 1.21 3.91
CA THR A 87 14.54 -0.26 4.00
C THR A 87 14.13 -0.75 5.38
N GLU A 88 14.27 0.09 6.40
CA GLU A 88 13.85 -0.27 7.76
C GLU A 88 12.34 -0.44 7.88
N ARG A 89 11.58 0.13 6.95
CA ARG A 89 10.12 0.01 6.93
C ARG A 89 9.64 -1.31 6.34
N MET A 90 10.53 -2.06 5.71
CA MET A 90 10.20 -3.35 5.11
C MET A 90 9.88 -4.36 6.21
N SER A 91 8.91 -5.24 5.91
CA SER A 91 8.64 -6.38 6.79
C SER A 91 9.85 -7.32 6.80
N GLU A 92 9.90 -8.19 7.80
CA GLU A 92 10.95 -9.20 7.88
C GLU A 92 10.92 -10.11 6.64
N ASP A 93 9.73 -10.50 6.21
CA ASP A 93 9.56 -11.34 5.02
C ASP A 93 10.11 -10.65 3.77
N ALA A 94 9.85 -9.35 3.62
CA ALA A 94 10.37 -8.60 2.48
C ALA A 94 11.89 -8.50 2.51
N ARG A 95 12.47 -8.27 3.68
CA ARG A 95 13.92 -8.22 3.84
C ARG A 95 14.57 -9.53 3.46
N LEU A 96 13.98 -10.64 3.89
CA LEU A 96 14.49 -11.98 3.57
C LEU A 96 14.38 -12.25 2.08
N ALA A 97 13.26 -11.87 1.45
CA ALA A 97 13.05 -12.08 0.02
C ALA A 97 14.06 -11.30 -0.84
N LEU A 98 14.48 -10.14 -0.38
CA LEU A 98 15.42 -9.26 -1.10
C LEU A 98 16.86 -9.36 -0.60
N ASP A 99 17.10 -10.22 0.36
CA ASP A 99 18.43 -10.47 0.92
C ASP A 99 19.05 -9.21 1.56
N PHE A 100 18.24 -8.48 2.28
CA PHE A 100 18.72 -7.34 3.08
C PHE A 100 19.12 -7.75 4.49
#